data_22784fec5dbb01e1a2472f4cdaea774b
#
_entry.id   22784fec5dbb01e1a2472f4cdaea774b
#
_cell.length_a   1.000
_cell.length_b   1.000
_cell.length_c   1.000
_cell.angle_alpha   90.00
_cell.angle_beta   90.00
_cell.angle_gamma   90.00
#
_symmetry.space_group_name_H-M   'P 1'
#
loop_
_entity.id
_entity.type
_entity.pdbx_description
1 polymer ?
#
loop_
_entity_poly.entity_id
_entity_poly.type
_entity_poly.pdbx_seq_one_letter_code
_entity_poly.pdbx_strand_id
1 'polypeptide(L)'
;MTFGPIVGVATFTDFDEAMELANRHGYGLSSSIYTTNALHAFRFRERITAGMVSVNNSTSGAEAHLPFGGNGKSGNGSRQSGIWVLDQFTRWQSLNWDYAGKLQKAQMDNMTIEGDPSFRLQEGD
;
A
#
# COMPACT_ATOMS: atom_id res chain seq x y z
N MET A 1 3.98 2.05 25.18
CA MET A 1 3.97 3.45 24.68
C MET A 1 3.99 4.36 25.88
N THR A 2 4.90 5.31 25.94
CA THR A 2 5.00 6.28 27.06
C THR A 2 4.46 7.63 26.55
N PHE A 3 3.47 8.16 27.26
CA PHE A 3 2.93 9.50 26.99
C PHE A 3 3.56 10.51 27.94
N GLY A 4 3.84 11.71 27.44
CA GLY A 4 4.40 12.82 28.20
C GLY A 4 5.51 13.54 27.44
N PRO A 5 6.09 14.60 28.04
CA PRO A 5 7.20 15.35 27.44
C PRO A 5 8.51 14.56 27.57
N ILE A 6 8.55 13.36 26.99
CA ILE A 6 9.70 12.44 27.06
C ILE A 6 10.12 12.11 25.63
N VAL A 7 11.41 12.20 25.36
CA VAL A 7 12.03 11.73 24.11
C VAL A 7 13.10 10.69 24.43
N GLY A 8 13.06 9.58 23.74
CA GLY A 8 14.12 8.58 23.76
C GLY A 8 15.17 8.91 22.71
N VAL A 9 16.43 8.83 23.06
CA VAL A 9 17.57 9.04 22.16
C VAL A 9 18.38 7.77 22.08
N ALA A 10 18.75 7.36 20.87
CA ALA A 10 19.66 6.27 20.63
C ALA A 10 20.71 6.69 19.59
N THR A 11 21.90 6.16 19.71
CA THR A 11 22.97 6.34 18.72
C THR A 11 23.09 5.10 17.84
N PHE A 12 23.61 5.26 16.66
CA PHE A 12 23.87 4.19 15.71
C PHE A 12 25.23 4.44 15.02
N THR A 13 25.83 3.40 14.51
CA THR A 13 27.13 3.45 13.83
C THR A 13 27.02 3.54 12.32
N ASP A 14 25.96 2.96 11.76
CA ASP A 14 25.71 2.96 10.33
C ASP A 14 24.21 3.04 10.00
N PHE A 15 23.92 3.17 8.71
CA PHE A 15 22.55 3.33 8.23
C PHE A 15 21.69 2.08 8.46
N ASP A 16 22.29 0.90 8.38
CA ASP A 16 21.54 -0.36 8.51
C ASP A 16 21.09 -0.57 9.95
N GLU A 17 21.95 -0.29 10.92
CA GLU A 17 21.62 -0.26 12.33
C GLU A 17 20.53 0.77 12.64
N ALA A 18 20.61 1.97 12.05
CA ALA A 18 19.56 2.98 12.21
C ALA A 18 18.19 2.47 11.76
N MET A 19 18.13 1.75 10.62
CA MET A 19 16.89 1.19 10.10
C MET A 19 16.35 0.06 10.96
N GLU A 20 17.22 -0.79 11.51
CA GLU A 20 16.83 -1.84 12.44
C GLU A 20 16.22 -1.24 13.72
N LEU A 21 16.90 -0.27 14.33
CA LEU A 21 16.41 0.43 15.52
C LEU A 21 15.07 1.13 15.28
N ALA A 22 14.92 1.80 14.14
CA ALA A 22 13.70 2.51 13.79
C ALA A 22 12.48 1.59 13.61
N ASN A 23 12.67 0.36 13.15
CA ASN A 23 11.59 -0.58 12.88
C ASN A 23 11.33 -1.58 14.02
N ARG A 24 12.25 -1.76 14.94
CA ARG A 24 12.25 -2.82 15.97
C ARG A 24 11.02 -2.83 16.90
N HIS A 25 10.44 -1.67 17.15
CA HIS A 25 9.34 -1.55 18.14
C HIS A 25 7.97 -1.98 17.60
N GLY A 26 7.83 -2.23 16.29
CA GLY A 26 6.58 -2.69 15.67
C GLY A 26 5.49 -1.62 15.51
N TYR A 27 5.75 -0.36 15.88
CA TYR A 27 4.89 0.80 15.57
C TYR A 27 5.35 1.44 14.26
N GLY A 28 4.45 2.12 13.56
CA GLY A 28 4.79 2.73 12.29
C GLY A 28 3.78 3.79 11.87
N LEU A 29 3.60 4.85 12.66
CA LEU A 29 2.73 5.95 12.27
C LEU A 29 3.50 6.94 11.38
N SER A 30 4.48 7.62 11.93
CA SER A 30 5.24 8.64 11.22
C SER A 30 6.73 8.50 11.51
N SER A 31 7.55 8.73 10.50
CA SER A 31 9.00 8.72 10.62
C SER A 31 9.62 9.77 9.71
N SER A 32 10.77 10.31 10.12
CA SER A 32 11.49 11.32 9.34
C SER A 32 12.99 11.05 9.33
N ILE A 33 13.61 11.39 8.22
CA ILE A 33 15.07 11.44 8.08
C ILE A 33 15.51 12.87 7.77
N TYR A 34 16.57 13.30 8.40
CA TYR A 34 17.26 14.56 8.08
C TYR A 34 18.60 14.21 7.43
N THR A 35 18.74 14.53 6.15
CA THR A 35 19.92 14.19 5.37
C THR A 35 20.09 15.10 4.16
N THR A 36 21.32 15.33 3.75
CA THR A 36 21.64 15.96 2.46
C THR A 36 21.96 14.93 1.37
N ASN A 37 22.04 13.64 1.75
CA ASN A 37 22.33 12.56 0.82
C ASN A 37 21.03 11.95 0.29
N ALA A 38 20.76 12.16 -1.00
CA ALA A 38 19.56 11.65 -1.66
C ALA A 38 19.47 10.11 -1.60
N LEU A 39 20.60 9.39 -1.69
CA LEU A 39 20.60 7.94 -1.59
C LEU A 39 20.09 7.45 -0.22
N HIS A 40 20.48 8.14 0.85
CA HIS A 40 19.98 7.81 2.20
C HIS A 40 18.47 8.09 2.29
N ALA A 41 17.97 9.16 1.69
CA ALA A 41 16.54 9.47 1.68
C ALA A 41 15.72 8.38 0.97
N PHE A 42 16.17 7.90 -0.20
CA PHE A 42 15.51 6.82 -0.94
C PHE A 42 15.58 5.48 -0.19
N ARG A 43 16.74 5.10 0.33
CA ARG A 43 16.89 3.87 1.12
C ARG A 43 16.06 3.91 2.41
N PHE A 44 15.95 5.08 3.04
CA PHE A 44 15.08 5.26 4.19
C PHE A 44 13.62 5.00 3.83
N ARG A 45 13.11 5.63 2.76
CA ARG A 45 11.74 5.44 2.27
C ARG A 45 11.43 3.96 1.98
N GLU A 46 12.37 3.23 1.41
CA GLU A 46 12.19 1.82 1.05
C GLU A 46 12.15 0.89 2.27
N ARG A 47 12.89 1.23 3.32
CA ARG A 47 13.13 0.33 4.45
C ARG A 47 12.33 0.65 5.70
N ILE A 48 11.87 1.89 5.85
CA ILE A 48 11.07 2.27 7.01
C ILE A 48 9.65 1.71 6.91
N THR A 49 9.15 1.15 8.00
CA THR A 49 7.79 0.56 8.04
C THR A 49 6.69 1.54 8.39
N ALA A 50 6.99 2.82 8.60
CA ALA A 50 6.00 3.85 8.90
C ALA A 50 5.05 4.12 7.73
N GLY A 51 3.81 4.44 8.03
CA GLY A 51 2.81 4.79 7.03
C GLY A 51 2.96 6.21 6.47
N MET A 52 3.57 7.11 7.26
CA MET A 52 3.92 8.46 6.84
C MET A 52 5.43 8.64 6.93
N VAL A 53 6.03 9.10 5.84
CA VAL A 53 7.49 9.23 5.71
C VAL A 53 7.83 10.64 5.26
N SER A 54 8.72 11.29 6.00
CA SER A 54 9.19 12.64 5.72
C SER A 54 10.69 12.68 5.51
N VAL A 55 11.16 13.58 4.68
CA VAL A 55 12.57 13.87 4.48
C VAL A 55 12.79 15.36 4.74
N ASN A 56 13.71 15.67 5.66
CA ASN A 56 14.03 17.04 6.07
C ASN A 56 12.80 17.85 6.54
N ASN A 57 11.82 17.16 7.10
CA ASN A 57 10.60 17.74 7.65
C ASN A 57 10.23 17.02 8.95
N SER A 58 9.38 17.65 9.75
CA SER A 58 8.91 17.09 11.01
C SER A 58 8.00 15.87 10.81
N THR A 59 7.92 15.02 11.82
CA THR A 59 6.88 13.98 11.94
C THR A 59 5.55 14.54 12.45
N SER A 60 5.50 15.81 12.83
CA SER A 60 4.29 16.52 13.23
C SER A 60 3.65 17.18 12.00
N GLY A 61 2.34 17.07 11.90
CA GLY A 61 1.59 17.60 10.77
C GLY A 61 1.35 16.56 9.67
N ALA A 62 0.14 16.56 9.16
CA ALA A 62 -0.27 15.74 8.04
C ALA A 62 -0.81 16.65 6.95
N GLU A 63 -0.37 16.41 5.73
CA GLU A 63 -0.87 17.11 4.55
C GLU A 63 -2.24 16.53 4.16
N ALA A 64 -3.25 17.37 4.03
CA ALA A 64 -4.62 16.94 3.78
C ALA A 64 -4.80 16.14 2.47
N HIS A 65 -3.91 16.33 1.51
CA HIS A 65 -3.93 15.63 0.22
C HIS A 65 -3.15 14.32 0.20
N LEU A 66 -2.39 14.01 1.26
CA LEU A 66 -1.63 12.77 1.39
C LEU A 66 -2.37 11.74 2.25
N PRO A 67 -2.15 10.45 1.99
CA PRO A 67 -2.79 9.39 2.79
C PRO A 67 -2.23 9.39 4.21
N PHE A 68 -3.09 9.54 5.19
CA PHE A 68 -2.75 9.51 6.61
C PHE A 68 -3.10 8.16 7.21
N GLY A 69 -2.16 7.53 7.89
CA GLY A 69 -2.40 6.30 8.64
C GLY A 69 -1.12 5.55 8.98
N GLY A 70 -1.19 4.70 9.98
CA GLY A 70 -0.08 3.91 10.49
C GLY A 70 -0.10 2.47 10.01
N ASN A 71 1.06 1.85 10.12
CA ASN A 71 1.28 0.42 9.89
C ASN A 71 1.59 -0.30 11.22
N GLY A 72 1.59 -1.61 11.21
CA GLY A 72 1.88 -2.42 12.39
C GLY A 72 0.94 -2.11 13.55
N LYS A 73 1.46 -1.86 14.73
CA LYS A 73 0.68 -1.52 15.93
C LYS A 73 0.07 -0.12 15.91
N SER A 74 0.38 0.70 14.91
CA SER A 74 -0.12 2.07 14.79
C SER A 74 -1.36 2.20 13.90
N GLY A 75 -1.84 1.12 13.29
CA GLY A 75 -3.04 1.15 12.48
C GLY A 75 -3.31 -0.17 11.77
N ASN A 76 -4.46 -0.25 11.11
CA ASN A 76 -4.90 -1.44 10.38
C ASN A 76 -4.49 -1.42 8.89
N GLY A 77 -3.68 -0.46 8.47
CA GLY A 77 -3.26 -0.29 7.09
C GLY A 77 -4.16 0.60 6.24
N SER A 78 -5.35 0.96 6.71
CA SER A 78 -6.20 1.92 6.00
C SER A 78 -5.64 3.34 6.08
N ARG A 79 -6.07 4.17 5.15
CA ARG A 79 -5.64 5.58 5.05
C ARG A 79 -6.84 6.50 5.05
N GLN A 80 -6.84 7.49 5.94
CA GLN A 80 -7.74 8.63 5.87
C GLN A 80 -6.99 9.81 5.27
N SER A 81 -7.64 10.77 4.74
CA SER A 81 -7.12 11.90 3.96
C SER A 81 -6.75 11.56 2.50
N GLY A 82 -6.73 12.60 1.69
CA GLY A 82 -6.57 12.47 0.25
C GLY A 82 -7.73 11.69 -0.40
N ILE A 83 -7.51 11.23 -1.62
CA ILE A 83 -8.51 10.46 -2.37
C ILE A 83 -8.79 9.07 -1.76
N TRP A 84 -7.84 8.54 -0.99
CA TRP A 84 -7.98 7.22 -0.35
C TRP A 84 -9.06 7.16 0.73
N VAL A 85 -9.46 8.33 1.27
CA VAL A 85 -10.56 8.38 2.23
C VAL A 85 -11.89 7.97 1.61
N LEU A 86 -12.05 8.11 0.31
CA LEU A 86 -13.27 7.73 -0.39
C LEU A 86 -13.56 6.23 -0.24
N ASP A 87 -12.54 5.38 -0.26
CA ASP A 87 -12.68 3.93 -0.05
C ASP A 87 -13.22 3.56 1.35
N GLN A 88 -13.05 4.46 2.32
CA GLN A 88 -13.50 4.26 3.71
C GLN A 88 -15.00 4.60 3.88
N PHE A 89 -15.49 5.55 3.11
CA PHE A 89 -16.83 6.14 3.29
C PHE A 89 -17.78 5.88 2.13
N THR A 90 -17.31 5.20 1.07
CA THR A 90 -18.11 4.89 -0.11
C THR A 90 -18.14 3.39 -0.37
N ARG A 91 -19.14 2.97 -1.12
CA ARG A 91 -19.26 1.62 -1.64
C ARG A 91 -19.15 1.67 -3.16
N TRP A 92 -18.12 1.05 -3.68
CA TRP A 92 -17.96 0.91 -5.11
C TRP A 92 -19.01 -0.05 -5.68
N GLN A 93 -19.62 0.33 -6.80
CA GLN A 93 -20.55 -0.50 -7.54
C GLN A 93 -20.32 -0.32 -9.03
N SER A 94 -20.22 -1.43 -9.75
CA SER A 94 -20.21 -1.43 -11.21
C SER A 94 -21.63 -1.73 -11.72
N LEU A 95 -22.13 -0.90 -12.62
CA LEU A 95 -23.37 -1.15 -13.34
C LEU A 95 -23.05 -1.26 -14.84
N ASN A 96 -23.32 -2.43 -15.40
CA ASN A 96 -23.31 -2.63 -16.85
C ASN A 96 -24.76 -2.83 -17.31
N TRP A 97 -25.22 -1.94 -18.19
CA TRP A 97 -26.57 -2.00 -18.72
C TRP A 97 -26.52 -2.12 -20.23
N ASP A 98 -26.85 -3.28 -20.73
CA ASP A 98 -26.84 -3.57 -22.17
C ASP A 98 -28.28 -3.49 -22.74
N TYR A 99 -28.43 -2.70 -23.80
CA TYR A 99 -29.68 -2.55 -24.56
C TYR A 99 -29.69 -3.34 -25.87
N ALA A 100 -28.60 -4.05 -26.20
CA ALA A 100 -28.44 -4.74 -27.47
C ALA A 100 -29.38 -5.94 -27.63
N GLY A 101 -29.97 -6.44 -26.54
CA GLY A 101 -30.80 -7.65 -26.55
C GLY A 101 -30.05 -8.94 -26.88
N LYS A 102 -28.72 -8.87 -26.89
CA LYS A 102 -27.83 -10.00 -27.12
C LYS A 102 -26.86 -10.12 -25.94
N LEU A 103 -26.70 -11.32 -25.44
CA LEU A 103 -25.70 -11.58 -24.39
C LEU A 103 -24.30 -11.34 -24.98
N GLN A 104 -23.60 -10.33 -24.48
CA GLN A 104 -22.17 -10.16 -24.80
C GLN A 104 -21.39 -11.30 -24.17
N LYS A 105 -20.75 -12.09 -25.02
CA LYS A 105 -19.79 -13.10 -24.56
C LYS A 105 -18.56 -12.39 -24.04
N ALA A 106 -18.16 -12.70 -22.82
CA ALA A 106 -17.05 -12.04 -22.13
C ALA A 106 -15.77 -12.02 -22.96
N GLN A 107 -15.27 -10.82 -23.24
CA GLN A 107 -13.91 -10.46 -23.63
C GLN A 107 -13.29 -11.07 -24.89
N MET A 108 -13.93 -11.97 -25.60
CA MET A 108 -13.42 -12.45 -26.88
C MET A 108 -14.58 -12.64 -27.87
N ASP A 109 -14.65 -11.81 -28.90
CA ASP A 109 -15.31 -12.15 -30.16
C ASP A 109 -14.51 -13.27 -30.83
N ASN A 110 -14.50 -14.43 -30.23
CA ASN A 110 -14.00 -15.61 -30.92
C ASN A 110 -15.06 -16.05 -31.91
N MET A 111 -14.68 -16.15 -33.17
CA MET A 111 -15.42 -16.89 -34.17
C MET A 111 -15.91 -18.20 -33.54
N THR A 112 -17.13 -18.57 -33.84
CA THR A 112 -17.73 -19.81 -33.37
C THR A 112 -16.76 -20.96 -33.69
N ILE A 113 -16.10 -21.47 -32.65
CA ILE A 113 -15.28 -22.68 -32.78
C ILE A 113 -16.29 -23.82 -32.87
N GLU A 114 -16.48 -24.37 -34.04
CA GLU A 114 -17.21 -25.62 -34.17
C GLU A 114 -16.35 -26.73 -33.56
N GLY A 115 -16.87 -27.33 -32.49
CA GLY A 115 -16.19 -28.45 -31.86
C GLY A 115 -16.02 -29.60 -32.85
N ASP A 116 -14.86 -30.22 -32.89
CA ASP A 116 -14.63 -31.44 -33.69
C ASP A 116 -15.43 -32.60 -33.08
N PRO A 117 -16.50 -33.07 -33.76
CA PRO A 117 -17.33 -34.16 -33.24
C PRO A 117 -16.60 -35.50 -33.20
N SER A 118 -15.44 -35.59 -33.82
CA SER A 118 -14.61 -36.80 -33.84
C SER A 118 -13.62 -36.87 -32.69
N PHE A 119 -13.45 -35.74 -31.95
CA PHE A 119 -12.53 -35.70 -30.82
C PHE A 119 -12.96 -36.67 -29.70
N ARG A 120 -12.06 -37.54 -29.35
CA ARG A 120 -12.21 -38.48 -28.23
C ARG A 120 -11.03 -38.30 -27.29
N LEU A 121 -11.32 -38.16 -25.99
CA LEU A 121 -10.30 -38.30 -24.97
C LEU A 121 -9.83 -39.76 -24.97
N GLN A 122 -8.53 -39.99 -25.12
CA GLN A 122 -7.97 -41.32 -24.84
C GLN A 122 -8.09 -41.53 -23.31
N GLU A 123 -8.89 -42.51 -22.92
CA GLU A 123 -8.85 -42.99 -21.53
C GLU A 123 -7.47 -43.63 -21.36
N GLY A 124 -6.66 -42.99 -20.49
CA GLY A 124 -5.35 -43.52 -20.14
C GLY A 124 -5.50 -44.80 -19.33
N ASP A 125 -4.73 -45.79 -19.69
CA ASP A 125 -4.54 -47.02 -18.92
C ASP A 125 -3.91 -46.75 -17.56
#